data_c929ab0e470f8864fa87e94ded82a213
#
_entry.id   c929ab0e470f8864fa87e94ded82a213
#
_cell.length_a   1.000
_cell.length_b   1.000
_cell.length_c   1.000
_cell.angle_alpha   90.00
_cell.angle_beta   90.00
_cell.angle_gamma   90.00
#
_symmetry.space_group_name_H-M   'P 1'
#
loop_
_entity.id
_entity.type
_entity.pdbx_description
1 polymer ?
#
loop_
_entity_poly.entity_id
_entity_poly.type
_entity_poly.pdbx_seq_one_letter_code
_entity_poly.pdbx_strand_id
1 'polypeptide(L)'
;MEKYQYQIDQLMSGNCTEEFLEAINWAMDQKENVTPFMKDGYTESYFAEAQATIEESDKLLEQGKKDNANGDAFGLVSVIYSVVLFMLGIVGTFKNLPNRRIVLGVAVAGFILATIYMFTIPMPTGFNILSYFGMA
;
A
#
# COMPACT_ATOMS: atom_id res chain seq x y z
N MET A 1 2.72 1.68 -55.88
CA MET A 1 3.62 1.89 -54.70
C MET A 1 3.32 3.20 -53.96
N GLU A 2 3.09 4.33 -54.62
CA GLU A 2 2.80 5.63 -53.98
C GLU A 2 1.61 5.62 -52.99
N LYS A 3 0.54 4.90 -53.28
CA LYS A 3 -0.65 4.84 -52.41
C LYS A 3 -0.36 4.18 -51.06
N TYR A 4 0.48 3.16 -51.02
CA TYR A 4 0.89 2.50 -49.78
C TYR A 4 1.91 3.34 -49.02
N GLN A 5 2.77 4.05 -49.72
CA GLN A 5 3.72 4.96 -49.10
C GLN A 5 3.00 6.09 -48.31
N TYR A 6 2.01 6.72 -48.93
CA TYR A 6 1.19 7.74 -48.26
C TYR A 6 0.45 7.21 -47.03
N GLN A 7 -0.07 5.96 -47.09
CA GLN A 7 -0.71 5.35 -45.91
C GLN A 7 0.29 5.05 -44.80
N ILE A 8 1.49 4.60 -45.15
CA ILE A 8 2.57 4.37 -44.17
C ILE A 8 2.97 5.68 -43.53
N ASP A 9 3.18 6.76 -44.29
CA ASP A 9 3.57 8.06 -43.81
C ASP A 9 2.50 8.66 -42.89
N GLN A 10 1.21 8.49 -43.22
CA GLN A 10 0.11 8.90 -42.35
C GLN A 10 0.04 8.10 -41.03
N LEU A 11 0.25 6.79 -41.08
CA LEU A 11 0.31 5.95 -39.88
C LEU A 11 1.49 6.31 -39.00
N MET A 12 2.65 6.58 -39.60
CA MET A 12 3.87 6.92 -38.87
C MET A 12 3.80 8.33 -38.25
N SER A 13 3.23 9.31 -38.95
CA SER A 13 3.21 10.70 -38.47
C SER A 13 2.17 11.01 -37.41
N GLY A 14 1.13 10.20 -37.25
CA GLY A 14 0.01 10.49 -36.35
C GLY A 14 -0.19 9.52 -35.18
N ASN A 15 0.36 8.31 -35.27
CA ASN A 15 0.07 7.23 -34.33
C ASN A 15 1.31 6.55 -33.72
N CYS A 16 2.52 7.01 -34.07
CA CYS A 16 3.75 6.44 -33.53
C CYS A 16 4.48 7.46 -32.67
N THR A 17 5.07 6.98 -31.57
CA THR A 17 5.96 7.80 -30.74
C THR A 17 7.28 8.06 -31.47
N GLU A 18 7.99 9.14 -31.10
CA GLU A 18 9.29 9.46 -31.70
C GLU A 18 10.31 8.32 -31.52
N GLU A 19 10.30 7.67 -30.36
CA GLU A 19 11.17 6.54 -30.06
C GLU A 19 10.88 5.33 -30.97
N PHE A 20 9.60 5.09 -31.28
CA PHE A 20 9.21 4.02 -32.19
C PHE A 20 9.62 4.33 -33.64
N LEU A 21 9.51 5.59 -34.06
CA LEU A 21 9.99 6.04 -35.37
C LEU A 21 11.51 5.88 -35.51
N GLU A 22 12.28 6.20 -34.47
CA GLU A 22 13.71 5.93 -34.43
C GLU A 22 14.04 4.44 -34.52
N ALA A 23 13.27 3.59 -33.81
CA ALA A 23 13.45 2.15 -33.87
C ALA A 23 13.10 1.57 -35.25
N ILE A 24 12.08 2.10 -35.94
CA ILE A 24 11.74 1.74 -37.33
C ILE A 24 12.91 2.15 -38.27
N ASN A 25 13.40 3.38 -38.17
CA ASN A 25 14.48 3.86 -39.01
C ASN A 25 15.74 3.02 -38.78
N TRP A 26 16.07 2.70 -37.54
CA TRP A 26 17.18 1.80 -37.22
C TRP A 26 16.98 0.42 -37.87
N ALA A 27 15.77 -0.18 -37.79
CA ALA A 27 15.51 -1.47 -38.39
C ALA A 27 15.57 -1.46 -39.92
N MET A 28 15.16 -0.36 -40.56
CA MET A 28 15.31 -0.19 -42.03
C MET A 28 16.74 -0.06 -42.52
N ASP A 29 17.63 0.46 -41.68
CA ASP A 29 19.06 0.59 -41.99
C ASP A 29 19.84 -0.74 -41.84
N GLN A 30 19.24 -1.74 -41.18
CA GLN A 30 19.88 -3.05 -41.05
C GLN A 30 19.74 -3.85 -42.35
N LYS A 31 20.77 -4.59 -42.69
CA LYS A 31 20.78 -5.46 -43.87
C LYS A 31 20.13 -6.80 -43.63
N GLU A 32 19.74 -7.07 -42.39
CA GLU A 32 19.11 -8.31 -41.96
C GLU A 32 17.61 -8.09 -41.68
N ASN A 33 16.83 -9.16 -41.66
CA ASN A 33 15.42 -9.11 -41.29
C ASN A 33 15.28 -8.90 -39.77
N VAL A 34 15.40 -7.65 -39.33
CA VAL A 34 15.22 -7.23 -37.93
C VAL A 34 13.91 -6.44 -37.79
N THR A 35 13.39 -6.42 -36.58
CA THR A 35 12.20 -5.64 -36.25
C THR A 35 12.58 -4.45 -35.35
N PRO A 36 11.80 -3.37 -35.30
CA PRO A 36 12.06 -2.23 -34.40
C PRO A 36 12.23 -2.62 -32.93
N PHE A 37 11.59 -3.69 -32.49
CA PHE A 37 11.65 -4.21 -31.13
C PHE A 37 12.97 -4.90 -30.76
N MET A 38 13.83 -5.14 -31.76
CA MET A 38 15.18 -5.69 -31.56
C MET A 38 16.25 -4.61 -31.35
N LYS A 39 15.87 -3.32 -31.43
CA LYS A 39 16.77 -2.22 -31.13
C LYS A 39 17.12 -2.24 -29.64
N ASP A 40 18.42 -2.33 -29.34
CA ASP A 40 18.90 -2.30 -27.96
C ASP A 40 18.40 -1.05 -27.21
N GLY A 41 17.91 -1.23 -26.01
CA GLY A 41 17.40 -0.17 -25.14
C GLY A 41 15.99 0.31 -25.48
N TYR A 42 15.40 -0.05 -26.64
CA TYR A 42 14.06 0.42 -26.99
C TYR A 42 12.97 -0.20 -26.09
N THR A 43 13.01 -1.50 -25.93
CA THR A 43 12.02 -2.20 -25.06
C THR A 43 12.22 -1.86 -23.59
N GLU A 44 13.48 -1.73 -23.14
CA GLU A 44 13.79 -1.35 -21.76
C GLU A 44 13.33 0.08 -21.46
N SER A 45 13.58 1.05 -22.34
CA SER A 45 13.12 2.43 -22.12
C SER A 45 11.60 2.56 -22.13
N TYR A 46 10.93 1.84 -23.03
CA TYR A 46 9.48 1.86 -23.15
C TYR A 46 8.77 1.28 -21.92
N PHE A 47 9.33 0.23 -21.33
CA PHE A 47 8.74 -0.41 -20.14
C PHE A 47 9.27 0.14 -18.81
N ALA A 48 10.29 1.01 -18.81
CA ALA A 48 10.88 1.54 -17.58
C ALA A 48 9.86 2.28 -16.69
N GLU A 49 8.97 3.08 -17.27
CA GLU A 49 7.92 3.78 -16.53
C GLU A 49 6.87 2.82 -15.96
N ALA A 50 6.48 1.82 -16.75
CA ALA A 50 5.57 0.78 -16.30
C ALA A 50 6.18 -0.05 -15.15
N GLN A 51 7.46 -0.39 -15.26
CA GLN A 51 8.19 -1.11 -14.22
C GLN A 51 8.27 -0.29 -12.92
N ALA A 52 8.60 1.01 -13.01
CA ALA A 52 8.63 1.89 -11.84
C ALA A 52 7.25 1.99 -11.16
N THR A 53 6.18 2.06 -11.95
CA THR A 53 4.79 2.09 -11.44
C THR A 53 4.43 0.78 -10.74
N ILE A 54 4.84 -0.36 -11.28
CA ILE A 54 4.64 -1.68 -10.64
C ILE A 54 5.36 -1.74 -9.29
N GLU A 55 6.63 -1.32 -9.25
CA GLU A 55 7.42 -1.30 -8.02
C GLU A 55 6.82 -0.37 -6.95
N GLU A 56 6.30 0.78 -7.34
CA GLU A 56 5.61 1.69 -6.43
C GLU A 56 4.31 1.06 -5.91
N SER A 57 3.53 0.43 -6.80
CA SER A 57 2.30 -0.29 -6.44
C SER A 57 2.57 -1.40 -5.43
N ASP A 58 3.62 -2.20 -5.63
CA ASP A 58 4.01 -3.27 -4.72
C ASP A 58 4.41 -2.74 -3.34
N LYS A 59 5.14 -1.62 -3.28
CA LYS A 59 5.50 -0.95 -2.01
C LYS A 59 4.25 -0.45 -1.27
N LEU A 60 3.33 0.19 -1.98
CA LEU A 60 2.07 0.68 -1.40
C LEU A 60 1.20 -0.48 -0.90
N LEU A 61 1.15 -1.59 -1.64
CA LEU A 61 0.42 -2.78 -1.24
C LEU A 61 1.02 -3.41 0.04
N GLU A 62 2.34 -3.50 0.11
CA GLU A 62 3.02 -4.03 1.30
C GLU A 62 2.78 -3.13 2.53
N GLN A 63 2.85 -1.81 2.33
CA GLN A 63 2.52 -0.85 3.37
C GLN A 63 1.08 -0.98 3.83
N GLY A 64 0.12 -1.07 2.91
CA GLY A 64 -1.30 -1.26 3.24
C GLY A 64 -1.56 -2.54 4.03
N LYS A 65 -0.85 -3.64 3.73
CA LYS A 65 -0.92 -4.87 4.53
C LYS A 65 -0.42 -4.67 5.97
N LYS A 66 0.67 -3.94 6.16
CA LYS A 66 1.20 -3.61 7.51
C LYS A 66 0.22 -2.72 8.29
N ASP A 67 -0.32 -1.69 7.65
CA ASP A 67 -1.27 -0.78 8.28
C ASP A 67 -2.57 -1.49 8.65
N ASN A 68 -3.05 -2.43 7.81
CA ASN A 68 -4.19 -3.26 8.13
C ASN A 68 -3.94 -4.18 9.33
N ALA A 69 -2.77 -4.82 9.39
CA ALA A 69 -2.38 -5.65 10.54
C ALA A 69 -2.28 -4.84 11.84
N ASN A 70 -1.79 -3.60 11.78
CA ASN A 70 -1.80 -2.69 12.92
C ASN A 70 -3.23 -2.31 13.32
N GLY A 71 -4.14 -2.09 12.37
CA GLY A 71 -5.56 -1.88 12.62
C GLY A 71 -6.21 -3.03 13.36
N ASP A 72 -5.92 -4.27 12.96
CA ASP A 72 -6.40 -5.49 13.62
C ASP A 72 -5.87 -5.58 15.07
N ALA A 73 -4.60 -5.21 15.29
CA ALA A 73 -4.01 -5.16 16.63
C ALA A 73 -4.71 -4.12 17.53
N PHE A 74 -5.06 -2.93 17.02
CA PHE A 74 -5.89 -1.95 17.75
C PHE A 74 -7.30 -2.48 18.02
N GLY A 75 -7.88 -3.22 17.07
CA GLY A 75 -9.15 -3.93 17.25
C GLY A 75 -9.09 -4.89 18.44
N LEU A 76 -8.04 -5.69 18.55
CA LEU A 76 -7.82 -6.60 19.68
C LEU A 76 -7.74 -5.86 21.02
N VAL A 77 -7.00 -4.74 21.07
CA VAL A 77 -6.93 -3.88 22.28
C VAL A 77 -8.33 -3.42 22.70
N SER A 78 -9.16 -2.99 21.75
CA SER A 78 -10.54 -2.55 22.00
C SER A 78 -11.41 -3.66 22.58
N VAL A 79 -11.24 -4.90 22.10
CA VAL A 79 -11.93 -6.07 22.66
C VAL A 79 -11.49 -6.32 24.10
N ILE A 80 -10.19 -6.27 24.39
CA ILE A 80 -9.67 -6.45 25.76
C ILE A 80 -10.24 -5.37 26.69
N TYR A 81 -10.26 -4.10 26.27
CA TYR A 81 -10.85 -3.02 27.09
C TYR A 81 -12.35 -3.24 27.32
N SER A 82 -13.08 -3.75 26.33
CA SER A 82 -14.51 -4.08 26.52
C SER A 82 -14.73 -5.14 27.58
N VAL A 83 -13.89 -6.19 27.58
CA VAL A 83 -13.93 -7.24 28.61
C VAL A 83 -13.57 -6.68 30.00
N VAL A 84 -12.53 -5.85 30.08
CA VAL A 84 -12.14 -5.18 31.34
C VAL A 84 -13.27 -4.32 31.89
N LEU A 85 -13.90 -3.50 31.03
CA LEU A 85 -15.03 -2.66 31.44
C LEU A 85 -16.23 -3.50 31.90
N PHE A 86 -16.50 -4.63 31.24
CA PHE A 86 -17.54 -5.56 31.66
C PHE A 86 -17.25 -6.16 33.06
N MET A 87 -16.00 -6.61 33.28
CA MET A 87 -15.58 -7.12 34.60
C MET A 87 -15.72 -6.06 35.70
N LEU A 88 -15.30 -4.83 35.44
CA LEU A 88 -15.44 -3.71 36.35
C LEU A 88 -16.91 -3.39 36.65
N GLY A 89 -17.78 -3.46 35.63
CA GLY A 89 -19.20 -3.30 35.77
C GLY A 89 -19.83 -4.34 36.71
N ILE A 90 -19.44 -5.61 36.55
CA ILE A 90 -19.88 -6.70 37.45
C ILE A 90 -19.44 -6.42 38.90
N VAL A 91 -18.16 -6.08 39.10
CA VAL A 91 -17.61 -5.77 40.42
C VAL A 91 -18.30 -4.56 41.06
N GLY A 92 -18.67 -3.56 40.26
CA GLY A 92 -19.38 -2.36 40.70
C GLY A 92 -20.83 -2.66 41.14
N THR A 93 -21.53 -3.51 40.37
CA THR A 93 -22.95 -3.80 40.57
C THR A 93 -23.17 -4.79 41.71
N PHE A 94 -22.38 -5.84 41.80
CA PHE A 94 -22.57 -6.92 42.78
C PHE A 94 -21.66 -6.73 44.01
N LYS A 95 -22.21 -6.12 45.09
CA LYS A 95 -21.45 -5.84 46.32
C LYS A 95 -20.98 -7.09 47.07
N ASN A 96 -21.73 -8.20 46.97
CA ASN A 96 -21.49 -9.46 47.69
C ASN A 96 -20.85 -10.54 46.80
N LEU A 97 -20.11 -10.16 45.76
CA LEU A 97 -19.45 -11.10 44.86
C LEU A 97 -18.33 -11.86 45.61
N PRO A 98 -18.37 -13.21 45.65
CA PRO A 98 -17.22 -13.96 46.17
C PRO A 98 -15.97 -13.65 45.34
N ASN A 99 -14.84 -13.48 46.01
CA ASN A 99 -13.56 -13.15 45.33
C ASN A 99 -13.52 -11.82 44.55
N ARG A 100 -14.37 -10.85 44.92
CA ARG A 100 -14.43 -9.51 44.27
C ARG A 100 -13.08 -8.88 44.08
N ARG A 101 -12.15 -9.02 45.06
CA ARG A 101 -10.78 -8.47 44.96
C ARG A 101 -9.95 -9.12 43.86
N ILE A 102 -10.16 -10.41 43.63
CA ILE A 102 -9.45 -11.15 42.56
C ILE A 102 -9.93 -10.68 41.17
N VAL A 103 -11.27 -10.59 41.00
CA VAL A 103 -11.83 -10.09 39.73
C VAL A 103 -11.37 -8.67 39.43
N LEU A 104 -11.35 -7.79 40.44
CA LEU A 104 -10.83 -6.43 40.30
C LEU A 104 -9.34 -6.43 39.92
N GLY A 105 -8.51 -7.26 40.59
CA GLY A 105 -7.09 -7.39 40.29
C GLY A 105 -6.83 -7.85 38.85
N VAL A 106 -7.58 -8.85 38.39
CA VAL A 106 -7.49 -9.34 36.99
C VAL A 106 -7.88 -8.25 35.98
N ALA A 107 -8.97 -7.52 36.24
CA ALA A 107 -9.42 -6.43 35.37
C ALA A 107 -8.37 -5.31 35.29
N VAL A 108 -7.78 -4.88 36.41
CA VAL A 108 -6.73 -3.85 36.44
C VAL A 108 -5.47 -4.34 35.74
N ALA A 109 -5.06 -5.58 35.96
CA ALA A 109 -3.90 -6.17 35.28
C ALA A 109 -4.12 -6.22 33.75
N GLY A 110 -5.30 -6.68 33.30
CA GLY A 110 -5.69 -6.70 31.89
C GLY A 110 -5.68 -5.31 31.26
N PHE A 111 -6.18 -4.30 31.98
CA PHE A 111 -6.14 -2.91 31.53
C PHE A 111 -4.71 -2.41 31.31
N ILE A 112 -3.82 -2.65 32.27
CA ILE A 112 -2.43 -2.21 32.20
C ILE A 112 -1.71 -2.91 31.03
N LEU A 113 -1.88 -4.23 30.90
CA LEU A 113 -1.25 -4.99 29.82
C LEU A 113 -1.76 -4.56 28.43
N ALA A 114 -3.07 -4.35 28.27
CA ALA A 114 -3.64 -3.85 27.03
C ALA A 114 -3.14 -2.45 26.69
N THR A 115 -2.98 -1.58 27.68
CA THR A 115 -2.44 -0.23 27.48
C THR A 115 -0.98 -0.26 27.06
N ILE A 116 -0.15 -1.08 27.71
CA ILE A 116 1.24 -1.27 27.29
C ILE A 116 1.30 -1.80 25.85
N TYR A 117 0.51 -2.83 25.52
CA TYR A 117 0.47 -3.37 24.17
C TYR A 117 0.01 -2.33 23.15
N MET A 118 -0.99 -1.52 23.45
CA MET A 118 -1.46 -0.43 22.58
C MET A 118 -0.32 0.52 22.18
N PHE A 119 0.55 0.88 23.10
CA PHE A 119 1.70 1.76 22.83
C PHE A 119 2.83 1.08 22.05
N THR A 120 2.82 -0.24 21.90
CA THR A 120 3.78 -0.96 21.04
C THR A 120 3.35 -1.05 19.60
N ILE A 121 2.07 -0.79 19.28
CA ILE A 121 1.53 -0.84 17.93
C ILE A 121 1.99 0.41 17.17
N PRO A 122 2.67 0.26 16.02
CA PRO A 122 3.07 1.40 15.21
C PRO A 122 1.85 2.18 14.70
N MET A 123 1.96 3.51 14.70
CA MET A 123 0.94 4.36 14.08
C MET A 123 0.92 4.15 12.56
N PRO A 124 -0.26 4.21 11.91
CA PRO A 124 -0.36 4.11 10.46
C PRO A 124 0.50 5.17 9.76
N THR A 125 1.09 4.79 8.64
CA THR A 125 1.93 5.69 7.85
C THR A 125 1.10 6.86 7.33
N GLY A 126 1.57 8.08 7.56
CA GLY A 126 0.85 9.31 7.20
C GLY A 126 -0.12 9.82 8.25
N PHE A 127 -0.31 9.13 9.39
CA PHE A 127 -1.10 9.63 10.49
C PHE A 127 -0.34 10.75 11.23
N ASN A 128 -0.80 11.98 11.08
CA ASN A 128 -0.26 13.12 11.83
C ASN A 128 -1.35 13.68 12.75
N ILE A 129 -1.19 13.43 14.05
CA ILE A 129 -2.11 13.93 15.08
C ILE A 129 -2.23 15.46 15.06
N LEU A 130 -1.13 16.15 14.73
CA LEU A 130 -1.10 17.62 14.70
C LEU A 130 -1.94 18.19 13.57
N SER A 131 -2.05 17.49 12.43
CA SER A 131 -2.92 17.91 11.31
C SER A 131 -4.40 17.87 11.69
N TYR A 132 -4.79 16.96 12.60
CA TYR A 132 -6.15 16.84 13.09
C TYR A 132 -6.58 18.03 13.99
N PHE A 133 -5.61 18.64 14.65
CA PHE A 133 -5.82 19.82 15.50
C PHE A 133 -5.53 21.15 14.78
N GLY A 134 -5.28 21.14 13.46
CA GLY A 134 -4.99 22.33 12.67
C GLY A 134 -3.67 23.01 13.01
N MET A 135 -2.72 22.24 13.58
CA MET A 135 -1.40 22.70 14.00
C MET A 135 -0.27 22.25 13.06
N ALA A 136 -0.59 21.91 11.79
CA ALA A 136 0.37 21.56 10.75
C ALA A 136 0.46 22.64 9.69
#